data_5c79da48ac048c5bfac0014b0afe67d8
#
_entry.id   5c79da48ac048c5bfac0014b0afe67d8
#
_cell.length_a   1.000
_cell.length_b   1.000
_cell.length_c   1.000
_cell.angle_alpha   90.00
_cell.angle_beta   90.00
_cell.angle_gamma   90.00
#
_symmetry.space_group_name_H-M   'P 1'
#
loop_
_entity.id
_entity.type
_entity.pdbx_description
1 polymer ?
#
loop_
_entity_poly.entity_id
_entity_poly.type
_entity_poly.pdbx_seq_one_letter_code
_entity_poly.pdbx_strand_id
1 'polypeptide(L)'
;GAVLPGDHVDVLFTLDLILETPMRLDQMTPAALEVYQAVPQRDQSLDKVSVLTLQNLEVLQIVEEPQVVGQQAGQQQEQAAAQPRRRALILKIDPQDAVVLKYLRDSVGQIELALRSPTNNALFDVDPVNINYLVLRYGIALPQPLE
;
A
#
# COMPACT_ATOMS: atom_id res chain seq x y z
N GLY A 1 -3.04 20.66 0.13
CA GLY A 1 -3.50 20.98 1.47
C GLY A 1 -2.92 20.04 2.49
N ALA A 2 -2.67 20.53 3.69
CA ALA A 2 -2.22 19.67 4.79
C ALA A 2 -3.46 19.01 5.42
N VAL A 3 -3.31 17.77 5.90
CA VAL A 3 -4.31 17.09 6.73
C VAL A 3 -4.45 17.87 8.05
N LEU A 4 -5.66 18.06 8.53
CA LEU A 4 -5.98 18.80 9.74
C LEU A 4 -6.78 17.90 10.72
N PRO A 5 -6.77 18.20 12.03
CA PRO A 5 -7.68 17.58 12.98
C PRO A 5 -9.14 17.80 12.54
N GLY A 6 -9.95 16.74 12.59
CA GLY A 6 -11.33 16.73 12.10
C GLY A 6 -11.47 16.26 10.63
N ASP A 7 -10.38 16.15 9.90
CA ASP A 7 -10.40 15.54 8.57
C ASP A 7 -10.60 14.02 8.67
N HIS A 8 -11.07 13.41 7.59
CA HIS A 8 -11.22 11.97 7.48
C HIS A 8 -10.28 11.40 6.42
N VAL A 9 -9.69 10.26 6.75
CA VAL A 9 -8.74 9.58 5.87
C VAL A 9 -9.13 8.13 5.63
N ASP A 10 -8.74 7.63 4.47
CA ASP A 10 -8.78 6.21 4.13
C ASP A 10 -7.37 5.63 4.17
N VAL A 11 -7.25 4.36 4.54
CA VAL A 11 -6.00 3.63 4.58
C VAL A 11 -5.90 2.73 3.36
N LEU A 12 -4.91 2.98 2.53
CA LEU A 12 -4.52 2.16 1.39
C LEU A 12 -3.31 1.32 1.81
N PHE A 13 -3.31 0.07 1.42
CA PHE A 13 -2.22 -0.84 1.69
C PHE A 13 -1.76 -1.52 0.40
N THR A 14 -0.48 -1.46 0.12
CA THR A 14 0.14 -2.14 -1.01
C THR A 14 1.08 -3.22 -0.50
N LEU A 15 0.90 -4.44 -0.99
CA LEU A 15 1.74 -5.58 -0.65
C LEU A 15 2.24 -6.28 -1.91
N ASP A 16 3.38 -6.92 -1.78
CA ASP A 16 3.91 -7.82 -2.80
C ASP A 16 3.38 -9.23 -2.50
N LEU A 17 2.56 -9.75 -3.40
CA LEU A 17 2.08 -11.13 -3.32
C LEU A 17 2.97 -12.03 -4.16
N ILE A 18 3.54 -13.04 -3.53
CA ILE A 18 4.07 -14.18 -4.27
C ILE A 18 2.83 -15.00 -4.64
N LEU A 19 2.41 -14.91 -5.88
CA LEU A 19 1.39 -15.80 -6.41
C LEU A 19 2.04 -17.18 -6.60
N GLU A 20 2.30 -17.87 -5.52
CA GLU A 20 2.36 -19.32 -5.59
C GLU A 20 0.94 -19.79 -5.93
N THR A 21 0.70 -19.99 -7.20
CA THR A 21 -0.49 -20.71 -7.61
C THR A 21 -0.25 -22.16 -7.16
N PRO A 22 -0.91 -22.65 -6.10
CA PRO A 22 -0.91 -24.05 -5.80
C PRO A 22 -1.89 -24.73 -6.79
N MET A 23 -1.62 -24.59 -8.09
CA MET A 23 -2.26 -25.46 -9.05
C MET A 23 -1.66 -26.84 -8.84
N ARG A 24 -2.42 -27.69 -8.15
CA ARG A 24 -2.12 -29.10 -8.12
C ARG A 24 -2.17 -29.60 -9.54
N LEU A 25 -1.00 -29.90 -10.10
CA LEU A 25 -0.83 -30.43 -11.44
C LEU A 25 -1.64 -31.73 -11.64
N ASP A 26 -1.94 -32.44 -10.55
CA ASP A 26 -2.76 -33.65 -10.50
C ASP A 26 -4.27 -33.40 -10.76
N GLN A 27 -4.71 -32.15 -10.70
CA GLN A 27 -6.11 -31.75 -10.94
C GLN A 27 -6.31 -31.03 -12.29
N MET A 28 -5.26 -30.86 -13.07
CA MET A 28 -5.35 -30.23 -14.39
C MET A 28 -5.81 -31.21 -15.46
N THR A 29 -6.73 -30.76 -16.30
CA THR A 29 -7.04 -31.49 -17.54
C THR A 29 -5.83 -31.47 -18.47
N PRO A 30 -5.64 -32.48 -19.34
CA PRO A 30 -4.52 -32.52 -20.28
C PRO A 30 -4.37 -31.25 -21.12
N ALA A 31 -5.48 -30.68 -21.56
CA ALA A 31 -5.50 -29.42 -22.32
C ALA A 31 -5.05 -28.21 -21.47
N ALA A 32 -5.42 -28.16 -20.20
CA ALA A 32 -4.97 -27.09 -19.28
C ALA A 32 -3.49 -27.23 -18.93
N LEU A 33 -2.98 -28.46 -18.82
CA LEU A 33 -1.57 -28.75 -18.61
C LEU A 33 -0.71 -28.30 -19.79
N GLU A 34 -1.18 -28.52 -21.02
CA GLU A 34 -0.48 -28.14 -22.23
C GLU A 34 -0.38 -26.61 -22.35
N VAL A 35 -1.47 -25.89 -22.05
CA VAL A 35 -1.48 -24.41 -21.97
C VAL A 35 -0.55 -23.91 -20.87
N TYR A 36 -0.55 -24.55 -19.70
CA TYR A 36 0.32 -24.18 -18.58
C TYR A 36 1.81 -24.36 -18.90
N GLN A 37 2.16 -25.42 -19.62
CA GLN A 37 3.53 -25.70 -20.06
C GLN A 37 3.99 -24.78 -21.22
N ALA A 38 3.04 -24.30 -22.04
CA ALA A 38 3.32 -23.39 -23.15
C ALA A 38 3.50 -21.93 -22.69
N VAL A 39 3.02 -21.57 -21.51
CA VAL A 39 3.27 -20.25 -20.91
C VAL A 39 4.69 -20.27 -20.34
N PRO A 40 5.61 -19.40 -20.83
CA PRO A 40 6.92 -19.28 -20.20
C PRO A 40 6.71 -19.02 -18.71
N GLN A 41 7.27 -19.90 -17.87
CA GLN A 41 7.28 -19.70 -16.42
C GLN A 41 8.06 -18.43 -16.17
N ARG A 42 7.36 -17.31 -16.10
CA ARG A 42 7.93 -16.06 -15.64
C ARG A 42 8.45 -16.35 -14.25
N ASP A 43 9.72 -16.03 -14.04
CA ASP A 43 10.29 -15.92 -12.71
C ASP A 43 9.23 -15.34 -11.80
N GLN A 44 9.05 -15.93 -10.60
CA GLN A 44 8.05 -15.56 -9.62
C GLN A 44 8.00 -14.04 -9.47
N SER A 45 7.31 -13.37 -10.38
CA SER A 45 7.18 -11.93 -10.35
C SER A 45 6.24 -11.62 -9.20
N LEU A 46 6.79 -11.00 -8.18
CA LEU A 46 6.04 -10.39 -7.11
C LEU A 46 4.99 -9.48 -7.76
N ASP A 47 3.73 -9.89 -7.71
CA ASP A 47 2.64 -9.01 -8.17
C ASP A 47 2.28 -8.07 -7.05
N LYS A 48 2.30 -6.77 -7.34
CA LYS A 48 1.88 -5.75 -6.38
C LYS A 48 0.37 -5.64 -6.38
N VAL A 49 -0.22 -5.75 -5.20
CA VAL A 49 -1.65 -5.56 -5.02
C VAL A 49 -1.90 -4.42 -4.05
N SER A 50 -2.68 -3.45 -4.48
CA SER A 50 -3.13 -2.33 -3.65
C SER A 50 -4.59 -2.52 -3.27
N VAL A 51 -4.89 -2.36 -2.00
CA VAL A 51 -6.23 -2.52 -1.44
C VAL A 51 -6.61 -1.33 -0.57
N LEU A 52 -7.88 -0.97 -0.57
CA LEU A 52 -8.46 -0.04 0.38
C LEU A 52 -8.87 -0.84 1.62
N THR A 53 -8.17 -0.65 2.73
CA THR A 53 -8.34 -1.50 3.91
C THR A 53 -9.27 -0.91 4.96
N LEU A 54 -9.03 0.31 5.37
CA LEU A 54 -9.85 1.02 6.35
C LEU A 54 -10.37 2.31 5.75
N GLN A 55 -11.58 2.68 6.11
CA GLN A 55 -12.24 3.82 5.51
C GLN A 55 -12.80 4.78 6.56
N ASN A 56 -12.81 6.06 6.23
CA ASN A 56 -13.49 7.10 6.98
C ASN A 56 -12.98 7.26 8.43
N LEU A 57 -11.67 7.19 8.62
CA LEU A 57 -11.03 7.37 9.92
C LEU A 57 -10.86 8.86 10.21
N GLU A 58 -11.38 9.32 11.35
CA GLU A 58 -11.25 10.71 11.80
C GLU A 58 -9.85 10.98 12.37
N VAL A 59 -9.22 12.05 11.89
CA VAL A 59 -7.94 12.54 12.43
C VAL A 59 -8.22 13.38 13.67
N LEU A 60 -7.81 12.89 14.84
CA LEU A 60 -7.99 13.62 16.11
C LEU A 60 -6.89 14.65 16.32
N GLN A 61 -5.66 14.30 16.00
CA GLN A 61 -4.51 15.15 16.26
C GLN A 61 -3.35 14.81 15.34
N ILE A 62 -2.52 15.82 15.06
CA ILE A 62 -1.24 15.68 14.39
C ILE A 62 -0.15 16.03 15.40
N VAL A 63 0.77 15.10 15.62
CA VAL A 63 1.90 15.27 16.53
C VAL A 63 3.18 15.39 15.70
N GLU A 64 3.94 16.45 15.92
CA GLU A 64 5.28 16.57 15.37
C GLU A 64 6.27 15.93 16.36
N GLU A 65 7.01 14.91 15.92
CA GLU A 65 8.07 14.32 16.74
C GLU A 65 9.22 15.31 16.85
N PRO A 66 9.66 15.68 18.09
CA PRO A 66 10.84 16.49 18.26
C PRO A 66 12.05 15.70 17.76
N GLN A 67 12.84 16.31 16.89
CA GLN A 67 14.12 15.73 16.51
C GLN A 67 15.04 15.75 17.74
N VAL A 68 15.45 14.56 18.18
CA VAL A 68 16.56 14.44 19.14
C VAL A 68 17.83 14.77 18.34
N VAL A 69 18.24 16.03 18.39
CA VAL A 69 19.56 16.44 17.91
C VAL A 69 20.56 15.79 18.86
N GLY A 70 21.19 14.71 18.41
CA GLY A 70 22.32 14.12 19.11
C GLY A 70 23.39 15.21 19.28
N GLN A 71 23.66 15.59 20.53
CA GLN A 71 24.78 16.43 20.89
C GLN A 71 26.08 15.69 20.53
N GLN A 72 26.62 15.94 19.36
CA GLN A 72 28.07 15.84 19.12
C GLN A 72 28.58 17.23 18.79
N ALA A 73 29.24 17.81 19.79
CA ALA A 73 30.01 19.02 19.64
C ALA A 73 31.17 18.75 18.66
N GLY A 74 31.23 19.50 17.57
CA GLY A 74 32.36 19.47 16.65
C GLY A 74 32.02 20.14 15.33
N GLN A 75 32.32 21.44 15.28
CA GLN A 75 32.55 22.30 14.11
C GLN A 75 32.39 21.65 12.72
N GLN A 76 31.30 22.07 11.98
CA GLN A 76 31.39 22.66 10.65
C GLN A 76 29.98 23.09 10.23
N GLN A 77 29.81 24.42 10.14
CA GLN A 77 28.73 25.05 9.38
C GLN A 77 28.91 24.64 7.92
N GLU A 78 27.87 23.99 7.37
CA GLU A 78 27.41 24.24 6.01
C GLU A 78 26.24 23.27 5.69
N GLN A 79 25.12 23.87 5.28
CA GLN A 79 23.94 23.25 4.66
C GLN A 79 23.21 22.20 5.51
N ALA A 80 22.49 22.65 6.50
CA ALA A 80 21.37 21.92 7.08
C ALA A 80 20.26 21.82 6.02
N ALA A 81 20.34 20.81 5.15
CA ALA A 81 19.17 20.36 4.40
C ALA A 81 18.09 20.02 5.43
N ALA A 82 16.98 20.73 5.38
CA ALA A 82 15.86 20.55 6.30
C ALA A 82 15.44 19.08 6.27
N GLN A 83 15.81 18.33 7.31
CA GLN A 83 15.39 16.95 7.43
C GLN A 83 13.86 16.92 7.52
N PRO A 84 13.19 16.00 6.81
CA PRO A 84 11.74 15.92 6.83
C PRO A 84 11.27 15.69 8.27
N ARG A 85 10.47 16.62 8.80
CA ARG A 85 9.88 16.50 10.13
C ARG A 85 8.93 15.31 10.11
N ARG A 86 9.17 14.34 10.98
CA ARG A 86 8.25 13.23 11.13
C ARG A 86 6.97 13.73 11.80
N ARG A 87 5.84 13.37 11.22
CA ARG A 87 4.53 13.67 11.76
C ARG A 87 3.79 12.36 12.03
N ALA A 88 3.26 12.23 13.23
CA ALA A 88 2.38 11.14 13.61
C ALA A 88 0.93 11.63 13.60
N LEU A 89 0.02 10.83 13.07
CA LEU A 89 -1.41 11.09 13.11
C LEU A 89 -2.03 10.23 14.20
N ILE A 90 -2.84 10.86 15.03
CA ILE A 90 -3.71 10.16 15.99
C ILE A 90 -5.07 10.03 15.34
N LEU A 91 -5.48 8.79 15.09
CA LEU A 91 -6.74 8.46 14.44
C LEU A 91 -7.75 7.92 15.45
N LYS A 92 -9.01 8.31 15.29
CA LYS A 92 -10.12 7.67 15.99
C LYS A 92 -10.51 6.41 15.22
N ILE A 93 -10.45 5.27 15.89
CA ILE A 93 -10.55 3.97 15.24
C ILE A 93 -11.22 2.96 16.17
N ASP A 94 -11.99 2.06 15.62
CA ASP A 94 -12.58 0.95 16.36
C ASP A 94 -11.53 -0.09 16.77
N PRO A 95 -11.73 -0.82 17.88
CA PRO A 95 -10.73 -1.77 18.38
C PRO A 95 -10.31 -2.83 17.37
N GLN A 96 -11.25 -3.35 16.58
CA GLN A 96 -10.94 -4.34 15.55
C GLN A 96 -10.08 -3.75 14.43
N ASP A 97 -10.43 -2.55 13.98
CA ASP A 97 -9.69 -1.83 12.95
C ASP A 97 -8.29 -1.42 13.44
N ALA A 98 -8.15 -1.13 14.74
CA ALA A 98 -6.85 -0.86 15.35
C ALA A 98 -5.91 -2.07 15.26
N VAL A 99 -6.43 -3.29 15.46
CA VAL A 99 -5.66 -4.53 15.29
C VAL A 99 -5.29 -4.74 13.82
N VAL A 100 -6.21 -4.46 12.88
CA VAL A 100 -5.94 -4.50 11.45
C VAL A 100 -4.82 -3.52 11.10
N LEU A 101 -4.92 -2.26 11.50
CA LEU A 101 -3.89 -1.25 11.23
C LEU A 101 -2.52 -1.63 11.81
N LYS A 102 -2.52 -2.21 13.03
CA LYS A 102 -1.29 -2.71 13.66
C LYS A 102 -0.66 -3.82 12.82
N TYR A 103 -1.46 -4.79 12.37
CA TYR A 103 -0.99 -5.87 11.50
C TYR A 103 -0.41 -5.33 10.18
N LEU A 104 -1.12 -4.42 9.51
CA LEU A 104 -0.66 -3.81 8.27
C LEU A 104 0.69 -3.08 8.45
N ARG A 105 0.84 -2.34 9.55
CA ARG A 105 2.07 -1.61 9.86
C ARG A 105 3.27 -2.52 10.11
N ASP A 106 3.03 -3.70 10.71
CA ASP A 106 4.08 -4.65 11.04
C ASP A 106 4.36 -5.62 9.88
N SER A 107 3.50 -5.64 8.86
CA SER A 107 3.64 -6.45 7.66
C SER A 107 4.63 -5.84 6.67
N VAL A 108 5.14 -6.69 5.76
CA VAL A 108 5.95 -6.23 4.63
C VAL A 108 5.04 -5.62 3.58
N GLY A 109 4.83 -4.31 3.63
CA GLY A 109 3.98 -3.59 2.70
C GLY A 109 4.08 -2.09 2.94
N GLN A 110 3.38 -1.34 2.11
CA GLN A 110 3.37 0.12 2.17
C GLN A 110 1.97 0.62 2.55
N ILE A 111 1.91 1.46 3.58
CA ILE A 111 0.67 2.13 4.00
C ILE A 111 0.69 3.55 3.45
N GLU A 112 -0.42 3.93 2.83
CA GLU A 112 -0.68 5.28 2.38
C GLU A 112 -2.03 5.76 2.90
N LEU A 113 -2.15 7.08 3.11
CA LEU A 113 -3.37 7.71 3.57
C LEU A 113 -3.94 8.58 2.46
N ALA A 114 -5.22 8.40 2.16
CA ALA A 114 -5.97 9.24 1.26
C ALA A 114 -6.91 10.16 2.06
N LEU A 115 -6.79 11.47 1.84
CA LEU A 115 -7.67 12.45 2.46
C LEU A 115 -9.04 12.42 1.78
N ARG A 116 -10.10 12.30 2.58
CA ARG A 116 -11.49 12.37 2.09
C ARG A 116 -11.97 13.80 1.89
N SER A 117 -12.90 13.96 0.96
CA SER A 117 -13.69 15.18 0.90
C SER A 117 -14.49 15.35 2.19
N PRO A 118 -14.56 16.57 2.77
CA PRO A 118 -15.23 16.81 4.06
C PRO A 118 -16.73 16.42 4.08
N THR A 119 -17.35 16.34 2.92
CA THR A 119 -18.78 16.02 2.77
C THR A 119 -19.06 14.55 2.47
N ASN A 120 -18.02 13.73 2.33
CA ASN A 120 -18.14 12.34 1.91
C ASN A 120 -17.85 11.37 3.04
N ASN A 121 -18.91 10.89 3.70
CA ASN A 121 -18.85 9.89 4.77
C ASN A 121 -19.29 8.49 4.30
N ALA A 122 -19.53 8.29 3.01
CA ALA A 122 -19.96 7.00 2.48
C ALA A 122 -18.82 5.97 2.55
N LEU A 123 -19.16 4.73 2.81
CA LEU A 123 -18.27 3.59 2.63
C LEU A 123 -18.40 3.07 1.21
N PHE A 124 -17.29 2.73 0.59
CA PHE A 124 -17.23 2.26 -0.79
C PHE A 124 -16.77 0.82 -0.83
N ASP A 125 -17.39 0.04 -1.71
CA ASP A 125 -16.88 -1.25 -2.12
C ASP A 125 -15.88 -1.01 -3.25
N VAL A 126 -14.61 -1.36 -3.01
CA VAL A 126 -13.50 -1.07 -3.93
C VAL A 126 -12.73 -2.35 -4.22
N ASP A 127 -12.61 -2.67 -5.50
CA ASP A 127 -11.85 -3.82 -5.93
C ASP A 127 -10.35 -3.66 -5.66
N PRO A 128 -9.65 -4.75 -5.30
CA PRO A 128 -8.20 -4.77 -5.27
C PRO A 128 -7.61 -4.45 -6.65
N VAL A 129 -6.53 -3.67 -6.67
CA VAL A 129 -5.88 -3.24 -7.91
C VAL A 129 -4.51 -3.90 -8.04
N ASN A 130 -4.31 -4.60 -9.14
CA ASN A 130 -3.03 -5.14 -9.59
C ASN A 130 -2.79 -4.79 -11.06
N ILE A 131 -1.69 -5.28 -11.63
CA ILE A 131 -1.34 -4.98 -13.02
C ILE A 131 -2.42 -5.46 -14.01
N ASN A 132 -3.03 -6.62 -13.77
CA ASN A 132 -4.07 -7.15 -14.65
C ASN A 132 -5.33 -6.26 -14.63
N TYR A 133 -5.72 -5.76 -13.46
CA TYR A 133 -6.82 -4.81 -13.34
C TYR A 133 -6.58 -3.56 -14.18
N LEU A 134 -5.35 -3.00 -14.13
CA LEU A 134 -4.98 -1.81 -14.91
C LEU A 134 -4.99 -2.08 -16.41
N VAL A 135 -4.46 -3.22 -16.83
CA VAL A 135 -4.48 -3.65 -18.25
C VAL A 135 -5.91 -3.76 -18.77
N LEU A 136 -6.78 -4.43 -18.02
CA LEU A 136 -8.17 -4.64 -18.43
C LEU A 136 -8.97 -3.33 -18.43
N ARG A 137 -8.79 -2.49 -17.41
CA ARG A 137 -9.57 -1.27 -17.25
C ARG A 137 -9.15 -0.15 -18.21
N TYR A 138 -7.85 -0.01 -18.47
CA TYR A 138 -7.28 1.11 -19.23
C TYR A 138 -6.69 0.71 -20.58
N GLY A 139 -6.72 -0.58 -20.95
CA GLY A 139 -6.16 -1.08 -22.22
C GLY A 139 -4.65 -0.86 -22.34
N ILE A 140 -3.91 -0.94 -21.23
CA ILE A 140 -2.47 -0.72 -21.22
C ILE A 140 -1.79 -1.90 -21.91
N ALA A 141 -1.02 -1.63 -22.99
CA ALA A 141 -0.19 -2.64 -23.60
C ALA A 141 1.03 -2.93 -22.71
N LEU A 142 1.16 -4.18 -22.26
CA LEU A 142 2.37 -4.60 -21.54
C LEU A 142 3.55 -4.69 -22.54
N PRO A 143 4.75 -4.19 -22.18
CA PRO A 143 5.92 -4.34 -23.00
C PRO A 143 6.21 -5.83 -23.23
N GLN A 144 6.42 -6.21 -24.48
CA GLN A 144 6.84 -7.56 -24.81
C GLN A 144 8.34 -7.70 -24.48
N PRO A 145 8.78 -8.86 -23.96
CA PRO A 145 10.21 -9.11 -23.81
C PRO A 145 10.89 -9.01 -25.18
N LEU A 146 12.01 -8.32 -25.22
CA LEU A 146 12.87 -8.32 -26.40
C LEU A 146 13.41 -9.75 -26.60
N GLU A 147 13.17 -10.33 -27.77
CA GLU A 147 13.80 -11.58 -28.21
C GLU A 147 15.31 -11.40 -28.35
#